data_5df0bbd03a2c9dba2fd872bf56a49c4f
#
_entry.id   5df0bbd03a2c9dba2fd872bf56a49c4f
#
_cell.length_a   1.000
_cell.length_b   1.000
_cell.length_c   1.000
_cell.angle_alpha   90.00
_cell.angle_beta   90.00
_cell.angle_gamma   90.00
#
_symmetry.space_group_name_H-M   'P 1'
#
loop_
_entity.id
_entity.type
_entity.pdbx_description
1 polymer ?
#
loop_
_entity_poly.entity_id
_entity_poly.type
_entity_poly.pdbx_seq_one_letter_code
_entity_poly.pdbx_strand_id
1 'polypeptide(L)' 'YSKEELVAEIGSASLMNLLGIETVRTFRNSAAYIQSWLKVLKSDNKFIVSASSKAEKAVNYIIGE' A
#
# COMPACT_ATOMS: atom_id res chain seq x y z
N TYR A 1 -12.73 6.46 0.58
CA TYR A 1 -11.50 5.79 1.08
C TYR A 1 -11.83 4.91 2.26
N SER A 2 -11.34 3.68 2.27
CA SER A 2 -11.46 2.78 3.40
C SER A 2 -10.10 2.19 3.76
N LYS A 3 -9.99 1.69 4.99
CA LYS A 3 -8.74 1.05 5.44
C LYS A 3 -8.43 -0.19 4.60
N GLU A 4 -9.45 -0.94 4.23
CA GLU A 4 -9.31 -2.13 3.39
C GLU A 4 -8.78 -1.79 2.00
N GLU A 5 -9.26 -0.70 1.42
CA GLU A 5 -8.76 -0.21 0.13
C GLU A 5 -7.29 0.18 0.23
N LEU A 6 -6.91 0.85 1.31
CA LEU A 6 -5.53 1.26 1.53
C LEU A 6 -4.62 0.04 1.72
N VAL A 7 -5.05 -0.97 2.48
CA VAL A 7 -4.31 -2.22 2.64
C VAL A 7 -4.10 -2.90 1.29
N ALA A 8 -5.16 -2.97 0.48
CA ALA A 8 -5.10 -3.59 -0.84
C ALA A 8 -4.13 -2.85 -1.76
N GLU A 9 -4.16 -1.52 -1.75
CA GLU A 9 -3.28 -0.71 -2.60
C GLU A 9 -1.81 -0.89 -2.21
N ILE A 10 -1.51 -0.80 -0.91
CA ILE A 10 -0.15 -0.97 -0.42
C ILE A 10 0.34 -2.40 -0.71
N GLY A 11 -0.50 -3.39 -0.45
CA GLY A 11 -0.15 -4.79 -0.68
C GLY A 11 0.10 -5.10 -2.15
N SER A 12 -0.75 -4.58 -3.04
CA SER A 12 -0.58 -4.75 -4.48
C SER A 12 0.72 -4.13 -4.99
N ALA A 13 1.01 -2.92 -4.53
CA ALA A 13 2.24 -2.22 -4.91
C ALA A 13 3.48 -3.01 -4.45
N SER A 14 3.44 -3.54 -3.22
CA SER A 14 4.53 -4.33 -2.68
C SER A 14 4.74 -5.62 -3.47
N LEU A 15 3.66 -6.33 -3.79
CA LEU A 15 3.75 -7.58 -4.57
C LEU A 15 4.29 -7.32 -5.97
N MET A 16 3.80 -6.29 -6.65
CA MET A 16 4.28 -5.97 -7.99
C MET A 16 5.76 -5.63 -7.99
N ASN A 17 6.22 -4.90 -6.96
CA ASN A 17 7.63 -4.58 -6.82
C ASN A 17 8.48 -5.85 -6.59
N LEU A 18 8.04 -6.73 -5.70
CA LEU A 18 8.74 -7.98 -5.39
C LEU A 18 8.81 -8.91 -6.60
N LEU A 19 7.75 -8.94 -7.41
CA LEU A 19 7.68 -9.80 -8.60
C LEU A 19 8.34 -9.16 -9.82
N GLY A 20 8.79 -7.92 -9.73
CA GLY A 20 9.45 -7.22 -10.82
C GLY A 20 8.52 -6.82 -11.96
N ILE A 21 7.21 -6.75 -11.72
CA ILE A 21 6.22 -6.40 -12.75
C ILE A 21 5.68 -4.97 -12.59
N GLU A 22 6.20 -4.22 -11.62
CA GLU A 22 5.79 -2.85 -11.42
C GLU A 22 6.29 -1.97 -12.56
N THR A 23 5.39 -1.14 -13.10
CA THR A 23 5.73 -0.15 -14.11
C THR A 23 5.80 1.23 -13.49
N VAL A 24 6.41 2.20 -14.19
CA VAL A 24 6.42 3.60 -13.75
C VAL A 24 5.01 4.12 -13.55
N ARG A 25 4.09 3.73 -14.44
CA ARG A 25 2.69 4.16 -14.37
C ARG A 25 2.02 3.63 -13.09
N THR A 26 2.16 2.34 -12.80
CA THR A 26 1.56 1.74 -11.60
C THR A 26 2.17 2.31 -10.33
N PHE A 27 3.48 2.53 -10.32
CA PHE A 27 4.14 3.19 -9.20
C PHE A 27 3.58 4.58 -8.93
N ARG A 28 3.43 5.39 -9.98
CA ARG A 28 2.88 6.75 -9.86
C ARG A 28 1.44 6.74 -9.36
N ASN A 29 0.63 5.80 -9.83
CA ASN A 29 -0.76 5.68 -9.39
C ASN A 29 -0.84 5.33 -7.91
N SER A 30 -0.04 4.39 -7.45
CA SER A 30 0.00 4.00 -6.04
C SER A 30 0.50 5.15 -5.17
N ALA A 31 1.55 5.84 -5.60
CA ALA A 31 2.09 6.99 -4.86
C ALA A 31 1.05 8.11 -4.74
N ALA A 32 0.34 8.43 -5.82
CA ALA A 32 -0.70 9.44 -5.81
C ALA A 32 -1.84 9.08 -4.87
N TYR A 33 -2.24 7.80 -4.84
CA TYR A 33 -3.27 7.30 -3.95
C TYR A 33 -2.86 7.47 -2.49
N ILE A 34 -1.64 7.07 -2.14
CA ILE A 34 -1.13 7.17 -0.77
C ILE A 34 -0.99 8.64 -0.37
N GLN A 35 -0.53 9.51 -1.28
CA GLN A 35 -0.45 10.95 -1.01
C GLN A 35 -1.82 11.53 -0.71
N SER A 36 -2.89 11.07 -1.38
CA SER A 36 -4.26 11.50 -1.08
C SER A 36 -4.63 11.14 0.35
N TRP A 37 -4.27 9.94 0.82
CA TRP A 37 -4.49 9.54 2.19
C TRP A 37 -3.74 10.43 3.18
N LEU A 38 -2.48 10.76 2.90
CA LEU A 38 -1.69 11.64 3.76
C LEU A 38 -2.33 13.02 3.91
N LYS A 39 -2.90 13.54 2.83
CA LYS A 39 -3.61 14.82 2.88
C LYS A 39 -4.86 14.75 3.74
N VAL A 40 -5.62 13.67 3.65
CA VAL A 40 -6.85 13.48 4.43
C VAL A 40 -6.53 13.34 5.91
N LEU A 41 -5.51 12.54 6.24
CA LEU A 41 -5.14 12.26 7.63
C LEU A 41 -4.29 13.37 8.25
N LYS A 42 -3.75 14.24 7.43
CA LYS A 42 -2.89 15.35 7.86
C LYS A 42 -1.68 14.82 8.65
N SER A 43 -1.60 15.15 9.95
CA SER A 43 -0.48 14.72 10.78
C SER A 43 -0.68 13.35 11.43
N ASP A 44 -1.85 12.76 11.30
CA ASP A 44 -2.14 11.45 11.89
C ASP A 44 -1.82 10.36 10.88
N ASN A 45 -0.67 9.72 11.03
CA ASN A 45 -0.23 8.65 10.15
C ASN A 45 -0.45 7.24 10.73
N LYS A 46 -1.09 7.12 11.89
CA LYS A 46 -1.31 5.83 12.55
C LYS A 46 -2.11 4.88 11.66
N PHE A 47 -3.08 5.43 10.94
CA PHE A 47 -3.93 4.67 10.05
C PHE A 47 -3.10 4.04 8.92
N ILE A 48 -2.19 4.81 8.33
CA ILE A 48 -1.32 4.33 7.26
C ILE A 48 -0.33 3.30 7.77
N VAL A 49 0.24 3.53 8.96
CA VAL A 49 1.16 2.57 9.59
C VAL A 49 0.44 1.24 9.85
N SER A 50 -0.78 1.29 10.38
CA SER A 50 -1.59 0.09 10.62
C SER A 50 -1.92 -0.64 9.31
N ALA A 51 -2.30 0.10 8.26
CA ALA A 51 -2.60 -0.48 6.97
C ALA A 51 -1.37 -1.11 6.33
N SER A 52 -0.21 -0.46 6.45
CA SER A 52 1.06 -1.00 5.93
C SER A 52 1.46 -2.29 6.63
N SER A 53 1.28 -2.36 7.95
CA SER A 53 1.55 -3.58 8.71
C SER A 53 0.66 -4.74 8.26
N LYS A 54 -0.62 -4.47 8.04
CA LYS A 54 -1.56 -5.49 7.54
C LYS A 54 -1.21 -5.93 6.12
N ALA A 55 -0.83 -4.99 5.26
CA ALA A 55 -0.41 -5.29 3.91
C ALA A 55 0.84 -6.17 3.89
N GLU A 56 1.81 -5.86 4.75
CA GLU A 56 3.03 -6.67 4.88
C GLU A 56 2.72 -8.10 5.27
N LYS A 57 1.83 -8.29 6.25
CA LYS A 57 1.41 -9.63 6.67
C LYS A 57 0.74 -10.39 5.53
N ALA A 58 -0.12 -9.73 4.77
CA ALA A 58 -0.80 -10.33 3.63
C ALA A 58 0.20 -10.73 2.53
N VAL A 59 1.15 -9.86 2.22
CA VAL A 59 2.19 -10.13 1.23
C VAL A 59 3.04 -11.32 1.68
N ASN A 60 3.47 -11.33 2.93
CA ASN A 60 4.28 -12.44 3.46
C ASN A 60 3.53 -13.76 3.40
N TYR A 61 2.25 -13.74 3.68
CA TYR A 61 1.41 -14.94 3.55
C TYR A 61 1.38 -15.45 2.11
N ILE A 62 1.22 -14.54 1.15
CA ILE A 62 1.13 -14.89 -0.28
C ILE A 62 2.45 -15.47 -0.79
N ILE A 63 3.58 -14.87 -0.43
CA ILE A 63 4.89 -15.34 -0.89
C ILE A 63 5.49 -16.45 -0.02
N GLY A 64 4.80 -16.86 1.03
CA GLY A 64 5.18 -18.00 1.85
C GLY A 64 6.26 -17.71 2.89
N GLU A 65 6.38 -16.47 3.31
CA GLU A 65 7.35 -16.08 4.35
C GLU A 65 6.76 -15.87 5.74
#